data_f208faf4958a7b3e39b5a5bf68c57f50
#
_entry.id   f208faf4958a7b3e39b5a5bf68c57f50
#
_cell.length_a   1.000
_cell.length_b   1.000
_cell.length_c   1.000
_cell.angle_alpha   90.00
_cell.angle_beta   90.00
_cell.angle_gamma   90.00
#
_symmetry.space_group_name_H-M   'P 1'
#
loop_
_entity.id
_entity.type
_entity.pdbx_description
1 polymer ?
#
loop_
_entity_poly.entity_id
_entity_poly.type
_entity_poly.pdbx_seq_one_letter_code
_entity_poly.pdbx_strand_id
1 'polypeptide(L)'
;MKRIILALDVILISTNILHAANFKWLKIVTSDDDTGVLYVDKKTVFRVGSYKYFWLLTDSIAPSDDDSYKSIITHMMANCSTYESRAITFTSFTENMGKGEIDLDFIVPEEDISYFKWRKYDLKKTVHGFVLQKVCNRM
;
A
#
# COMPACT_ATOMS: atom_id res chain seq x y z
N MET A 1 36.04 37.28 28.18
CA MET A 1 34.83 37.23 27.33
C MET A 1 34.63 35.79 26.86
N LYS A 2 33.67 35.11 27.43
CA LYS A 2 33.33 33.75 27.04
C LYS A 2 32.38 33.82 25.87
N ARG A 3 32.80 33.34 24.68
CA ARG A 3 31.91 33.15 23.53
C ARG A 3 31.09 31.86 23.78
N ILE A 4 29.80 32.04 24.00
CA ILE A 4 28.86 30.96 24.04
C ILE A 4 28.60 30.55 22.58
N ILE A 5 29.10 29.40 22.18
CA ILE A 5 28.75 28.78 20.90
C ILE A 5 27.41 28.05 21.15
N LEU A 6 26.34 28.64 20.68
CA LEU A 6 25.06 27.93 20.57
C LEU A 6 25.20 26.89 19.46
N ALA A 7 25.37 25.65 19.87
CA ALA A 7 25.20 24.50 18.96
C ALA A 7 23.73 24.44 18.61
N LEU A 8 23.40 24.77 17.38
CA LEU A 8 22.11 24.53 16.78
C LEU A 8 22.03 23.05 16.49
N ASP A 9 21.45 22.27 17.39
CA ASP A 9 21.05 20.90 17.13
C ASP A 9 19.96 20.93 16.06
N VAL A 10 20.37 20.78 14.81
CA VAL A 10 19.46 20.50 13.71
C VAL A 10 18.98 19.06 13.91
N ILE A 11 17.84 18.94 14.56
CA ILE A 11 17.11 17.69 14.60
C ILE A 11 16.66 17.42 13.16
N LEU A 12 17.46 16.61 12.46
CA LEU A 12 17.05 15.98 11.22
C LEU A 12 15.93 15.01 11.57
N ILE A 13 14.70 15.51 11.53
CA ILE A 13 13.53 14.65 11.45
C ILE A 13 13.65 13.96 10.10
N SER A 14 14.27 12.78 10.09
CA SER A 14 14.20 11.88 8.95
C SER A 14 12.73 11.46 8.82
N THR A 15 11.96 12.28 8.12
CA THR A 15 10.68 11.85 7.60
C THR A 15 10.99 10.67 6.69
N ASN A 16 10.65 9.47 7.13
CA ASN A 16 10.57 8.31 6.27
C ASN A 16 9.45 8.57 5.26
N ILE A 17 9.74 9.43 4.32
CA ILE A 17 8.87 9.65 3.18
C ILE A 17 8.95 8.36 2.40
N LEU A 18 7.89 7.56 2.47
CA LEU A 18 7.70 6.40 1.64
C LEU A 18 7.62 6.90 0.20
N HIS A 19 8.79 7.00 -0.46
CA HIS A 19 8.84 7.52 -1.81
C HIS A 19 8.37 6.40 -2.74
N ALA A 20 7.14 6.54 -3.24
CA ALA A 20 6.62 5.71 -4.33
C ALA A 20 7.54 5.65 -5.55
N ALA A 21 8.47 6.61 -5.69
CA ALA A 21 9.49 6.66 -6.73
C ALA A 21 10.43 5.45 -6.76
N ASN A 22 10.60 4.73 -5.66
CA ASN A 22 11.47 3.56 -5.57
C ASN A 22 10.76 2.24 -5.89
N PHE A 23 9.43 2.24 -5.98
CA PHE A 23 8.66 1.05 -6.32
C PHE A 23 8.64 0.79 -7.83
N LYS A 24 8.70 -0.48 -8.20
CA LYS A 24 8.48 -0.95 -9.57
C LYS A 24 7.15 -1.68 -9.65
N TRP A 25 6.12 -0.92 -9.91
CA TRP A 25 4.76 -1.38 -9.96
C TRP A 25 4.50 -2.29 -11.16
N LEU A 26 4.07 -3.52 -10.88
CA LEU A 26 3.56 -4.47 -11.86
C LEU A 26 2.03 -4.49 -11.75
N LYS A 27 1.36 -4.15 -12.82
CA LYS A 27 -0.11 -4.23 -12.90
C LYS A 27 -0.56 -5.69 -12.73
N ILE A 28 -1.48 -5.92 -11.81
CA ILE A 28 -2.06 -7.23 -11.54
C ILE A 28 -3.46 -7.37 -12.13
N VAL A 29 -4.33 -6.43 -11.81
CA VAL A 29 -5.75 -6.49 -12.18
C VAL A 29 -6.38 -5.11 -12.19
N THR A 30 -7.38 -4.91 -13.03
CA THR A 30 -8.33 -3.79 -12.96
C THR A 30 -9.58 -4.28 -12.24
N SER A 31 -10.20 -3.44 -11.42
CA SER A 31 -11.48 -3.76 -10.77
C SER A 31 -12.58 -3.94 -11.81
N ASP A 32 -13.58 -4.77 -11.50
CA ASP A 32 -14.66 -5.10 -12.43
C ASP A 32 -15.54 -3.89 -12.82
N ASP A 33 -15.56 -2.89 -11.98
CA ASP A 33 -16.27 -1.61 -12.19
C ASP A 33 -15.43 -0.55 -12.89
N ASP A 34 -14.19 -0.91 -13.28
CA ASP A 34 -13.20 0.01 -13.89
C ASP A 34 -12.87 1.24 -13.03
N THR A 35 -13.10 1.17 -11.72
CA THR A 35 -12.82 2.30 -10.81
C THR A 35 -11.39 2.33 -10.30
N GLY A 36 -10.67 1.22 -10.36
CA GLY A 36 -9.30 1.13 -9.84
C GLY A 36 -8.45 0.06 -10.51
N VAL A 37 -7.14 0.23 -10.36
CA VAL A 37 -6.13 -0.75 -10.80
C VAL A 37 -5.26 -1.13 -9.61
N LEU A 38 -4.99 -2.41 -9.46
CA LEU A 38 -4.12 -2.95 -8.42
C LEU A 38 -2.76 -3.33 -9.02
N TYR A 39 -1.71 -2.89 -8.34
CA TYR A 39 -0.31 -3.14 -8.70
C TYR A 39 0.42 -3.74 -7.51
N VAL A 40 1.41 -4.56 -7.77
CA VAL A 40 2.33 -5.10 -6.76
C VAL A 40 3.76 -4.72 -7.14
N ASP A 41 4.56 -4.32 -6.16
CA ASP A 41 6.00 -4.20 -6.38
C ASP A 41 6.67 -5.57 -6.24
N LYS A 42 6.90 -6.22 -7.37
CA LYS A 42 7.52 -7.55 -7.42
C LYS A 42 8.90 -7.60 -6.76
N LYS A 43 9.64 -6.50 -6.77
CA LYS A 43 11.02 -6.47 -6.24
C LYS A 43 11.07 -6.54 -4.71
N THR A 44 10.03 -6.09 -4.05
CA THR A 44 9.96 -6.04 -2.59
C THR A 44 9.21 -7.22 -1.97
N VAL A 45 8.71 -8.15 -2.80
CA VAL A 45 8.09 -9.36 -2.27
C VAL A 45 9.14 -10.22 -1.59
N PHE A 46 8.92 -10.53 -0.32
CA PHE A 46 9.80 -11.44 0.42
C PHE A 46 9.00 -12.47 1.21
N ARG A 47 9.62 -13.61 1.49
CA ARG A 47 8.98 -14.76 2.12
C ARG A 47 9.60 -15.04 3.50
N VAL A 48 8.73 -15.31 4.48
CA VAL A 48 9.10 -15.81 5.78
C VAL A 48 8.20 -17.03 6.09
N GLY A 49 8.74 -18.23 5.98
CA GLY A 49 7.94 -19.47 6.13
C GLY A 49 6.82 -19.54 5.10
N SER A 50 5.58 -19.67 5.58
CA SER A 50 4.37 -19.69 4.74
C SER A 50 3.86 -18.28 4.38
N TYR A 51 4.45 -17.24 4.96
CA TYR A 51 4.01 -15.88 4.78
C TYR A 51 4.81 -15.17 3.70
N LYS A 52 4.11 -14.34 2.90
CA LYS A 52 4.73 -13.38 2.00
C LYS A 52 4.30 -11.97 2.37
N TYR A 53 5.26 -11.06 2.29
CA TYR A 53 5.06 -9.63 2.51
C TYR A 53 5.25 -8.90 1.19
N PHE A 54 4.38 -7.96 0.89
CA PHE A 54 4.43 -7.21 -0.36
C PHE A 54 3.77 -5.85 -0.24
N TRP A 55 4.15 -4.95 -1.13
CA TRP A 55 3.51 -3.65 -1.27
C TRP A 55 2.48 -3.71 -2.39
N LEU A 56 1.27 -3.26 -2.07
CA LEU A 56 0.12 -3.16 -2.96
C LEU A 56 -0.19 -1.70 -3.19
N LEU A 57 -0.28 -1.29 -4.45
CA LEU A 57 -0.82 0.01 -4.84
C LEU A 57 -2.23 -0.21 -5.38
N THR A 58 -3.18 0.51 -4.82
CA THR A 58 -4.52 0.69 -5.37
C THR A 58 -4.60 2.08 -5.97
N ASP A 59 -4.75 2.15 -7.27
CA ASP A 59 -4.78 3.39 -8.03
C ASP A 59 -6.17 3.64 -8.58
N SER A 60 -6.73 4.82 -8.30
CA SER A 60 -8.08 5.18 -8.77
C SER A 60 -8.05 5.64 -10.22
N ILE A 61 -8.92 5.09 -11.04
CA ILE A 61 -9.10 5.51 -12.45
C ILE A 61 -10.18 6.58 -12.56
N ALA A 62 -11.25 6.44 -11.79
CA ALA A 62 -12.36 7.36 -11.82
C ALA A 62 -12.08 8.60 -10.97
N PRO A 63 -12.32 9.81 -11.48
CA PRO A 63 -12.35 10.98 -10.62
C PRO A 63 -13.57 10.86 -9.70
N SER A 64 -13.36 10.69 -8.40
CA SER A 64 -14.42 10.88 -7.44
C SER A 64 -14.39 12.31 -6.97
N ASP A 65 -15.53 12.97 -7.04
CA ASP A 65 -15.63 14.40 -6.71
C ASP A 65 -15.41 14.68 -5.22
N ASP A 66 -15.48 13.64 -4.38
CA ASP A 66 -15.41 13.74 -2.92
C ASP A 66 -14.12 13.15 -2.31
N ASP A 67 -13.26 12.48 -3.08
CA ASP A 67 -12.07 11.83 -2.54
C ASP A 67 -10.87 12.76 -2.56
N SER A 68 -10.35 13.04 -1.39
CA SER A 68 -9.11 13.81 -1.22
C SER A 68 -7.87 13.04 -1.70
N TYR A 69 -7.96 11.73 -1.86
CA TYR A 69 -6.87 10.86 -2.33
C TYR A 69 -7.21 10.19 -3.68
N LYS A 70 -6.17 9.87 -4.43
CA LYS A 70 -6.28 9.16 -5.73
C LYS A 70 -5.58 7.81 -5.75
N SER A 71 -4.73 7.54 -4.79
CA SER A 71 -4.07 6.24 -4.66
C SER A 71 -3.77 5.90 -3.22
N ILE A 72 -3.68 4.59 -2.93
CA ILE A 72 -3.33 4.05 -1.62
C ILE A 72 -2.21 3.04 -1.81
N ILE A 73 -1.17 3.16 -0.99
CA ILE A 73 -0.13 2.14 -0.87
C ILE A 73 -0.34 1.39 0.43
N THR A 74 -0.46 0.08 0.34
CA THR A 74 -0.73 -0.82 1.46
C THR A 74 0.42 -1.82 1.61
N HIS A 75 0.97 -1.95 2.81
CA HIS A 75 1.85 -3.07 3.13
C HIS A 75 1.00 -4.27 3.54
N MET A 76 1.14 -5.36 2.81
CA MET A 76 0.32 -6.56 2.95
C MET A 76 1.13 -7.74 3.48
N MET A 77 0.45 -8.60 4.21
CA MET A 77 0.94 -9.91 4.62
C MET A 77 -0.03 -10.98 4.13
N ALA A 78 0.49 -11.98 3.41
CA ALA A 78 -0.29 -13.09 2.89
C ALA A 78 0.16 -14.41 3.52
N ASN A 79 -0.80 -15.25 3.92
CA ASN A 79 -0.54 -16.66 4.24
C ASN A 79 -0.82 -17.49 2.99
N CYS A 80 0.24 -17.94 2.33
CA CYS A 80 0.11 -18.70 1.08
C CYS A 80 -0.32 -20.16 1.28
N SER A 81 -0.34 -20.67 2.51
CA SER A 81 -0.89 -21.99 2.81
C SER A 81 -2.42 -21.98 2.87
N THR A 82 -3.01 -20.89 3.34
CA THR A 82 -4.46 -20.72 3.49
C THR A 82 -5.10 -19.78 2.49
N TYR A 83 -4.29 -19.04 1.74
CA TYR A 83 -4.71 -17.95 0.85
C TYR A 83 -5.55 -16.88 1.58
N GLU A 84 -5.07 -16.49 2.73
CA GLU A 84 -5.59 -15.36 3.50
C GLU A 84 -4.60 -14.22 3.47
N SER A 85 -5.09 -13.01 3.61
CA SER A 85 -4.23 -11.83 3.73
C SER A 85 -4.78 -10.81 4.72
N ARG A 86 -3.89 -9.93 5.15
CA ARG A 86 -4.21 -8.76 5.97
C ARG A 86 -3.34 -7.59 5.57
N ALA A 87 -3.85 -6.39 5.77
CA ALA A 87 -3.05 -5.18 5.70
C ALA A 87 -2.25 -4.99 6.99
N ILE A 88 -1.05 -4.43 6.86
CA ILE A 88 -0.21 -4.00 7.98
C ILE A 88 -0.30 -2.49 8.11
N THR A 89 -0.17 -1.76 7.00
CA THR A 89 -0.24 -0.30 6.96
C THR A 89 -0.97 0.18 5.72
N PHE A 90 -1.58 1.35 5.82
CA PHE A 90 -2.14 2.12 4.72
C PHE A 90 -1.49 3.49 4.64
N THR A 91 -1.24 3.96 3.43
CA THR A 91 -0.84 5.35 3.17
C THR A 91 -1.57 5.84 1.93
N SER A 92 -2.34 6.91 2.05
CA SER A 92 -3.08 7.52 0.95
C SER A 92 -2.33 8.72 0.38
N PHE A 93 -2.48 8.93 -0.92
CA PHE A 93 -1.79 9.99 -1.67
C PHE A 93 -2.78 10.79 -2.52
N THR A 94 -2.49 12.08 -2.64
CA THR A 94 -3.35 13.04 -3.37
C THR A 94 -3.31 12.86 -4.88
N GLU A 95 -2.32 12.15 -5.41
CA GLU A 95 -2.17 11.87 -6.83
C GLU A 95 -2.14 10.37 -7.10
N ASN A 96 -2.29 10.02 -8.37
CA ASN A 96 -2.19 8.65 -8.85
C ASN A 96 -0.79 8.07 -8.66
N MET A 97 -0.69 6.75 -8.66
CA MET A 97 0.55 5.99 -8.58
C MET A 97 1.39 6.25 -7.32
N GLY A 98 0.74 6.58 -6.21
CA GLY A 98 1.42 6.87 -4.94
C GLY A 98 2.27 8.12 -4.97
N LYS A 99 1.84 9.11 -5.74
CA LYS A 99 2.51 10.41 -5.88
C LYS A 99 1.74 11.52 -5.17
N GLY A 100 2.32 12.70 -5.18
CA GLY A 100 1.77 13.85 -4.51
C GLY A 100 2.03 13.83 -3.02
N GLU A 101 1.17 14.48 -2.27
CA GLU A 101 1.27 14.58 -0.83
C GLU A 101 0.56 13.40 -0.15
N ILE A 102 1.01 13.05 1.05
CA ILE A 102 0.28 12.10 1.89
C ILE A 102 -0.96 12.81 2.42
N ASP A 103 -2.10 12.17 2.23
CA ASP A 103 -3.36 12.66 2.79
C ASP A 103 -3.43 12.30 4.28
N LEU A 104 -3.12 13.28 5.13
CA LEU A 104 -3.13 13.11 6.58
C LEU A 104 -4.54 13.10 7.17
N ASP A 105 -5.53 13.58 6.42
CA ASP A 105 -6.93 13.61 6.83
C ASP A 105 -7.68 12.33 6.43
N PHE A 106 -6.98 11.41 5.74
CA PHE A 106 -7.56 10.13 5.36
C PHE A 106 -7.90 9.31 6.62
N ILE A 107 -9.17 9.00 6.77
CA ILE A 107 -9.68 8.09 7.78
C ILE A 107 -10.02 6.78 7.08
N VAL A 108 -9.44 5.67 7.56
CA VAL A 108 -9.77 4.34 7.03
C VAL A 108 -11.27 4.10 7.23
N PRO A 109 -12.06 3.90 6.17
CA PRO A 109 -13.47 3.60 6.30
C PRO A 109 -13.72 2.35 7.17
N GLU A 110 -14.86 2.29 7.85
CA GLU A 110 -15.19 1.17 8.74
C GLU A 110 -15.16 -0.18 8.03
N GLU A 111 -15.62 -0.21 6.79
CA GLU A 111 -15.54 -1.40 5.92
C GLU A 111 -14.11 -1.84 5.64
N ASP A 112 -13.16 -0.91 5.58
CA ASP A 112 -11.74 -1.18 5.28
C ASP A 112 -10.96 -1.59 6.52
N ILE A 113 -11.43 -1.29 7.73
CA ILE A 113 -10.81 -1.76 8.99
C ILE A 113 -10.68 -3.29 8.99
N SER A 114 -11.61 -3.97 8.33
CA SER A 114 -11.56 -5.42 8.19
C SER A 114 -10.31 -5.93 7.46
N TYR A 115 -9.66 -5.11 6.63
CA TYR A 115 -8.42 -5.49 5.94
C TYR A 115 -7.22 -5.66 6.89
N PHE A 116 -7.24 -5.07 8.07
CA PHE A 116 -6.24 -5.31 9.11
C PHE A 116 -6.39 -6.65 9.83
N LYS A 117 -7.49 -7.36 9.57
CA LYS A 117 -7.73 -8.73 10.05
C LYS A 117 -7.45 -9.71 8.93
N TRP A 118 -7.09 -10.94 9.30
CA TRP A 118 -6.97 -12.02 8.33
C TRP A 118 -8.30 -12.25 7.61
N ARG A 119 -8.25 -12.22 6.29
CA ARG A 119 -9.41 -12.44 5.42
C ARG A 119 -9.07 -13.43 4.32
N LYS A 120 -10.01 -14.31 4.06
CA LYS A 120 -9.98 -15.22 2.93
C LYS A 120 -10.73 -14.58 1.76
N TYR A 121 -10.12 -14.63 0.58
CA TYR A 121 -10.72 -14.10 -0.64
C TYR A 121 -10.97 -15.22 -1.64
N ASP A 122 -12.03 -15.10 -2.43
CA ASP A 122 -12.23 -15.97 -3.59
C ASP A 122 -11.16 -15.62 -4.65
N LEU A 123 -10.26 -16.59 -4.89
CA LEU A 123 -9.10 -16.40 -5.77
C LEU A 123 -9.47 -16.19 -7.24
N LYS A 124 -10.71 -16.50 -7.62
CA LYS A 124 -11.17 -16.40 -9.01
C LYS A 124 -12.18 -15.28 -9.24
N LYS A 125 -12.74 -14.70 -8.18
CA LYS A 125 -13.85 -13.75 -8.29
C LYS A 125 -13.56 -12.37 -7.71
N THR A 126 -12.54 -12.24 -6.88
CA THR A 126 -12.23 -10.96 -6.25
C THR A 126 -10.89 -10.41 -6.70
N VAL A 127 -10.78 -9.08 -6.79
CA VAL A 127 -9.53 -8.42 -7.16
C VAL A 127 -8.39 -8.77 -6.20
N HIS A 128 -8.66 -8.81 -4.89
CA HIS A 128 -7.69 -9.22 -3.88
C HIS A 128 -7.33 -10.71 -3.99
N GLY A 129 -8.28 -11.56 -4.39
CA GLY A 129 -8.02 -12.97 -4.68
C GLY A 129 -7.06 -13.16 -5.85
N PHE A 130 -7.21 -12.40 -6.93
CA PHE A 130 -6.26 -12.40 -8.05
C PHE A 130 -4.86 -11.96 -7.61
N VAL A 131 -4.76 -10.90 -6.79
CA VAL A 131 -3.48 -10.45 -6.23
C VAL A 131 -2.82 -11.56 -5.41
N LEU A 132 -3.56 -12.19 -4.48
CA LEU A 132 -3.06 -13.28 -3.66
C LEU A 132 -2.56 -14.46 -4.49
N GLN A 133 -3.34 -14.88 -5.49
CA GLN A 133 -2.94 -15.97 -6.39
C GLN A 133 -1.63 -15.63 -7.12
N LYS A 134 -1.49 -14.40 -7.58
CA LYS A 134 -0.28 -13.95 -8.29
C LYS A 134 0.93 -13.92 -7.35
N VAL A 135 0.78 -13.31 -6.19
CA VAL A 135 1.84 -13.17 -5.18
C VAL A 135 2.27 -14.54 -4.67
N CYS A 136 1.34 -15.41 -4.30
CA CYS A 136 1.66 -16.71 -3.72
C CYS A 136 2.26 -17.70 -4.73
N ASN A 137 1.82 -17.67 -5.98
CA ASN A 137 2.20 -18.70 -6.97
C ASN A 137 3.31 -18.26 -7.93
N ARG A 138 3.56 -16.96 -8.10
CA ARG A 138 4.46 -16.47 -9.15
C ARG A 138 5.49 -15.44 -8.69
N MET A 139 5.45 -14.99 -7.48
CA MET A 139 6.38 -14.03 -6.89
C MET A 139 7.01 -14.61 -5.64
#